data_2c56bde86d4609034dc5d830062c3be6
#
_entry.id   2c56bde86d4609034dc5d830062c3be6
#
_cell.length_a   1.000
_cell.length_b   1.000
_cell.length_c   1.000
_cell.angle_alpha   90.00
_cell.angle_beta   90.00
_cell.angle_gamma   90.00
#
_symmetry.space_group_name_H-M   'P 1'
#
loop_
_entity.id
_entity.type
_entity.pdbx_description
1 polymer ?
#
loop_
_entity_poly.entity_id
_entity_poly.type
_entity_poly.pdbx_seq_one_letter_code
_entity_poly.pdbx_strand_id
1 'polypeptide(L)'
;MREQLLEAMDVLRSVIAAPELLEHLDAKEKADFFNAAGDVFYPDPEIRRRRTKLLQQQRRQGRVRADEQTLDETGIRTLRSRPVFTTPDAFPPNDFEQRDVEDRPDGAPFRETLEPQHCYICKVRYREIHNFYDQLCPACAALNFDKRGELADMAGMVVLLTGGRVKIGYQAGIKLLRCGASVMVTSRFPA
;
A
#
# COMPACT_ATOMS: atom_id res chain seq x y z
N MET A 1 31.99 46.20 5.06
CA MET A 1 31.96 44.79 4.62
C MET A 1 31.83 43.78 5.78
N ARG A 2 32.75 43.76 6.77
CA ARG A 2 32.63 42.84 7.93
C ARG A 2 31.35 43.09 8.73
N GLU A 3 31.01 44.34 9.02
CA GLU A 3 29.77 44.73 9.70
C GLU A 3 28.51 44.26 8.94
N GLN A 4 28.44 44.49 7.64
CA GLN A 4 27.37 44.07 6.79
C GLN A 4 27.15 42.52 6.78
N LEU A 5 28.25 41.75 6.83
CA LEU A 5 28.18 40.30 6.95
C LEU A 5 27.64 39.85 8.32
N LEU A 6 28.01 40.55 9.40
CA LEU A 6 27.48 40.27 10.73
C LEU A 6 26.01 40.60 10.84
N GLU A 7 25.57 41.73 10.28
CA GLU A 7 24.15 42.10 10.19
C GLU A 7 23.34 41.05 9.39
N ALA A 8 23.86 40.60 8.25
CA ALA A 8 23.22 39.55 7.46
C ALA A 8 23.08 38.23 8.23
N MET A 9 24.12 37.88 9.02
CA MET A 9 24.04 36.68 9.88
C MET A 9 22.97 36.81 10.97
N ASP A 10 22.85 38.01 11.57
CA ASP A 10 21.83 38.25 12.62
C ASP A 10 20.42 38.25 12.04
N VAL A 11 20.23 38.80 10.83
CA VAL A 11 18.96 38.70 10.11
C VAL A 11 18.60 37.24 9.83
N LEU A 12 19.52 36.42 9.32
CA LEU A 12 19.28 34.99 9.08
C LEU A 12 18.93 34.25 10.37
N ARG A 13 19.62 34.55 11.49
CA ARG A 13 19.30 33.97 12.81
C ARG A 13 17.91 34.36 13.30
N SER A 14 17.54 35.63 13.10
CA SER A 14 16.20 36.13 13.47
C SER A 14 15.11 35.42 12.68
N VAL A 15 15.29 35.21 11.38
CA VAL A 15 14.36 34.46 10.53
C VAL A 15 14.26 32.98 10.93
N ILE A 16 15.37 32.35 11.38
CA ILE A 16 15.33 30.97 11.89
C ILE A 16 14.54 30.89 13.21
N ALA A 17 14.72 31.91 14.09
CA ALA A 17 14.03 31.95 15.39
C ALA A 17 12.54 32.30 15.26
N ALA A 18 12.16 33.13 14.30
CA ALA A 18 10.81 33.63 14.07
C ALA A 18 10.50 33.60 12.55
N PRO A 19 10.08 32.44 11.99
CA PRO A 19 9.78 32.30 10.56
C PRO A 19 8.67 33.22 10.07
N GLU A 20 7.78 33.68 10.96
CA GLU A 20 6.72 34.65 10.68
C GLU A 20 7.24 35.99 10.17
N LEU A 21 8.51 36.34 10.40
CA LEU A 21 9.13 37.54 9.84
C LEU A 21 9.10 37.55 8.30
N LEU A 22 9.08 36.39 7.69
CA LEU A 22 8.96 36.25 6.26
C LEU A 22 7.56 36.60 5.72
N GLU A 23 6.54 36.66 6.55
CA GLU A 23 5.19 37.02 6.12
C GLU A 23 5.07 38.49 5.70
N HIS A 24 6.01 39.33 6.13
CA HIS A 24 6.12 40.73 5.72
C HIS A 24 6.66 40.92 4.29
N LEU A 25 7.19 39.87 3.68
CA LEU A 25 7.69 39.89 2.31
C LEU A 25 6.63 39.38 1.34
N ASP A 26 6.60 39.92 0.13
CA ASP A 26 5.79 39.36 -0.93
C ASP A 26 6.37 38.01 -1.43
N ALA A 27 5.60 37.31 -2.28
CA ALA A 27 5.99 35.99 -2.78
C ALA A 27 7.27 36.00 -3.59
N LYS A 28 7.57 37.09 -4.29
CA LYS A 28 8.77 37.27 -5.10
C LYS A 28 9.98 37.55 -4.21
N GLU A 29 9.83 38.45 -3.26
CA GLU A 29 10.87 38.82 -2.29
C GLU A 29 11.27 37.63 -1.43
N LYS A 30 10.30 36.81 -1.00
CA LYS A 30 10.58 35.52 -0.30
C LYS A 30 11.42 34.58 -1.17
N ALA A 31 11.04 34.43 -2.43
CA ALA A 31 11.77 33.57 -3.36
C ALA A 31 13.21 34.08 -3.59
N ASP A 32 13.37 35.39 -3.77
CA ASP A 32 14.68 36.01 -3.96
C ASP A 32 15.57 35.89 -2.71
N PHE A 33 15.01 36.06 -1.52
CA PHE A 33 15.70 35.85 -0.25
C PHE A 33 16.23 34.42 -0.11
N PHE A 34 15.37 33.40 -0.34
CA PHE A 34 15.78 32.01 -0.27
C PHE A 34 16.77 31.61 -1.36
N ASN A 35 16.64 32.17 -2.55
CA ASN A 35 17.60 31.96 -3.63
C ASN A 35 18.98 32.54 -3.27
N ALA A 36 19.03 33.78 -2.77
CA ALA A 36 20.26 34.39 -2.36
C ALA A 36 20.95 33.62 -1.23
N ALA A 37 20.21 33.21 -0.20
CA ALA A 37 20.77 32.37 0.86
C ALA A 37 21.27 31.02 0.33
N GLY A 38 20.52 30.41 -0.60
CA GLY A 38 20.87 29.16 -1.27
C GLY A 38 22.14 29.32 -2.15
N ASP A 39 22.30 30.43 -2.85
CA ASP A 39 23.45 30.69 -3.70
C ASP A 39 24.72 30.91 -2.88
N VAL A 40 24.63 31.53 -1.70
CA VAL A 40 25.73 31.64 -0.76
C VAL A 40 26.21 30.29 -0.25
N PHE A 41 25.25 29.41 0.10
CA PHE A 41 25.56 28.08 0.64
C PHE A 41 25.97 27.06 -0.44
N TYR A 42 25.43 27.17 -1.63
CA TYR A 42 25.70 26.31 -2.78
C TYR A 42 25.98 27.17 -4.02
N PRO A 43 27.19 27.72 -4.17
CA PRO A 43 27.54 28.61 -5.29
C PRO A 43 27.53 27.88 -6.64
N ASP A 44 27.68 26.53 -6.64
CA ASP A 44 27.61 25.73 -7.86
C ASP A 44 26.18 25.37 -8.19
N PRO A 45 25.62 25.85 -9.31
CA PRO A 45 24.27 25.53 -9.74
C PRO A 45 24.03 24.04 -10.01
N GLU A 46 25.06 23.28 -10.40
CA GLU A 46 24.90 21.84 -10.63
C GLU A 46 24.76 21.07 -9.31
N ILE A 47 25.55 21.42 -8.31
CA ILE A 47 25.45 20.81 -6.96
C ILE A 47 24.06 21.10 -6.38
N ARG A 48 23.57 22.33 -6.51
CA ARG A 48 22.23 22.71 -6.06
C ARG A 48 21.13 21.90 -6.74
N ARG A 49 21.18 21.75 -8.09
CA ARG A 49 20.21 20.94 -8.85
C ARG A 49 20.25 19.49 -8.44
N ARG A 50 21.42 18.90 -8.28
CA ARG A 50 21.59 17.50 -7.83
C ARG A 50 20.97 17.28 -6.45
N ARG A 51 21.22 18.19 -5.51
CA ARG A 51 20.66 18.12 -4.16
C ARG A 51 19.15 18.27 -4.14
N THR A 52 18.59 19.24 -4.86
CA THR A 52 17.14 19.41 -4.98
C THR A 52 16.48 18.13 -5.54
N LYS A 53 17.07 17.56 -6.58
CA LYS A 53 16.60 16.29 -7.16
C LYS A 53 16.65 15.15 -6.15
N LEU A 54 17.74 15.04 -5.39
CA LEU A 54 17.90 14.01 -4.35
C LEU A 54 16.85 14.15 -3.25
N LEU A 55 16.63 15.37 -2.74
CA LEU A 55 15.62 15.64 -1.71
C LEU A 55 14.20 15.33 -2.21
N GLN A 56 13.88 15.69 -3.45
CA GLN A 56 12.59 15.35 -4.05
C GLN A 56 12.42 13.83 -4.18
N GLN A 57 13.47 13.12 -4.58
CA GLN A 57 13.47 11.66 -4.67
C GLN A 57 13.27 11.01 -3.30
N GLN A 58 13.96 11.49 -2.27
CA GLN A 58 13.80 10.99 -0.90
C GLN A 58 12.37 11.22 -0.37
N ARG A 59 11.80 12.41 -0.58
CA ARG A 59 10.42 12.71 -0.20
C ARG A 59 9.41 11.79 -0.92
N ARG A 60 9.62 11.57 -2.22
CA ARG A 60 8.79 10.63 -2.99
C ARG A 60 8.91 9.21 -2.46
N GLN A 61 10.13 8.74 -2.21
CA GLN A 61 10.36 7.40 -1.64
C GLN A 61 9.72 7.25 -0.25
N GLY A 62 9.76 8.28 0.59
CA GLY A 62 9.11 8.28 1.90
C GLY A 62 7.60 8.10 1.78
N ARG A 63 6.95 8.82 0.85
CA ARG A 63 5.50 8.67 0.60
C ARG A 63 5.14 7.28 0.07
N VAL A 64 5.89 6.79 -0.91
CA VAL A 64 5.69 5.44 -1.46
C VAL A 64 5.82 4.38 -0.38
N ARG A 65 6.82 4.48 0.51
CA ARG A 65 6.97 3.53 1.62
C ARG A 65 5.81 3.58 2.61
N ALA A 66 5.31 4.77 2.93
CA ALA A 66 4.15 4.91 3.82
C ALA A 66 2.89 4.29 3.20
N ASP A 67 2.67 4.52 1.91
CA ASP A 67 1.55 3.91 1.18
C ASP A 67 1.67 2.39 1.11
N GLU A 68 2.87 1.86 0.79
CA GLU A 68 3.13 0.41 0.79
C GLU A 68 2.86 -0.23 2.17
N GLN A 69 3.27 0.40 3.26
CA GLN A 69 2.97 -0.08 4.60
C GLN A 69 1.45 -0.18 4.84
N THR A 70 0.69 0.84 4.42
CA THR A 70 -0.77 0.82 4.52
C THR A 70 -1.39 -0.31 3.72
N LEU A 71 -0.89 -0.55 2.51
CA LEU A 71 -1.36 -1.62 1.63
C LEU A 71 -0.97 -3.01 2.14
N ASP A 72 0.21 -3.17 2.74
CA ASP A 72 0.70 -4.45 3.26
C ASP A 72 -0.15 -4.98 4.44
N GLU A 73 -0.83 -4.08 5.15
CA GLU A 73 -1.73 -4.46 6.22
C GLU A 73 -3.11 -4.94 5.74
N THR A 74 -3.40 -4.91 4.44
CA THR A 74 -4.64 -5.45 3.89
C THR A 74 -4.71 -6.97 3.99
N GLY A 75 -5.92 -7.51 4.18
CA GLY A 75 -6.12 -8.95 4.34
C GLY A 75 -5.56 -9.76 3.17
N ILE A 76 -5.71 -9.28 1.93
CA ILE A 76 -5.22 -9.97 0.74
C ILE A 76 -3.68 -10.02 0.68
N ARG A 77 -2.96 -8.96 1.09
CA ARG A 77 -1.49 -8.97 1.13
C ARG A 77 -0.98 -9.84 2.28
N THR A 78 -1.63 -9.78 3.43
CA THR A 78 -1.34 -10.67 4.56
C THR A 78 -1.48 -12.14 4.16
N LEU A 79 -2.55 -12.51 3.44
CA LEU A 79 -2.72 -13.87 2.92
C LEU A 79 -1.66 -14.27 1.90
N ARG A 80 -1.25 -13.36 1.03
CA ARG A 80 -0.21 -13.62 0.02
C ARG A 80 1.18 -13.79 0.62
N SER A 81 1.47 -13.15 1.73
CA SER A 81 2.76 -13.24 2.43
C SER A 81 2.92 -14.56 3.20
N ARG A 82 1.81 -15.25 3.50
CA ARG A 82 1.87 -16.56 4.17
C ARG A 82 2.58 -17.58 3.27
N PRO A 83 3.37 -18.49 3.86
CA PRO A 83 4.02 -19.56 3.10
C PRO A 83 2.94 -20.36 2.36
N VAL A 84 3.24 -20.72 1.11
CA VAL A 84 2.36 -21.62 0.34
C VAL A 84 2.28 -22.94 1.08
N PHE A 85 1.05 -23.40 1.33
CA PHE A 85 0.82 -24.69 1.96
C PHE A 85 1.52 -25.78 1.13
N THR A 86 2.52 -26.40 1.72
CA THR A 86 3.11 -27.62 1.22
C THR A 86 2.32 -28.75 1.84
N THR A 87 1.83 -29.70 1.04
CA THR A 87 1.09 -30.86 1.55
C THR A 87 1.94 -31.52 2.63
N PRO A 88 1.52 -31.58 3.90
CA PRO A 88 2.26 -32.28 4.93
C PRO A 88 2.27 -33.77 4.61
N ASP A 89 3.33 -34.47 4.95
CA ASP A 89 3.44 -35.92 4.81
C ASP A 89 2.45 -36.68 5.72
N ALA A 90 1.82 -35.98 6.63
CA ALA A 90 0.76 -36.47 7.51
C ALA A 90 -0.37 -35.43 7.59
N PHE A 91 -1.60 -35.90 7.82
CA PHE A 91 -2.81 -35.10 8.00
C PHE A 91 -2.60 -33.92 8.94
N PRO A 92 -3.47 -32.86 8.86
CA PRO A 92 -3.15 -31.56 9.40
C PRO A 92 -2.51 -31.67 10.77
N PRO A 93 -1.46 -30.91 11.06
CA PRO A 93 -0.84 -30.92 12.38
C PRO A 93 -1.92 -30.75 13.45
N ASN A 94 -1.79 -31.43 14.58
CA ASN A 94 -2.79 -31.44 15.66
C ASN A 94 -3.20 -30.02 16.12
N ASP A 95 -2.39 -29.01 15.80
CA ASP A 95 -2.59 -27.59 16.12
C ASP A 95 -3.15 -26.78 14.92
N PHE A 96 -3.64 -27.43 13.86
CA PHE A 96 -4.21 -26.74 12.71
C PHE A 96 -5.59 -26.19 13.07
N GLU A 97 -5.66 -24.94 13.43
CA GLU A 97 -6.91 -24.19 13.45
C GLU A 97 -7.18 -23.59 12.06
N GLN A 98 -8.25 -24.03 11.43
CA GLN A 98 -8.76 -23.39 10.23
C GLN A 98 -9.33 -22.03 10.63
N ARG A 99 -8.54 -20.98 10.53
CA ARG A 99 -9.03 -19.60 10.68
C ARG A 99 -9.29 -19.05 9.29
N ASP A 100 -10.53 -18.78 9.00
CA ASP A 100 -10.86 -17.80 7.96
C ASP A 100 -10.23 -16.47 8.38
N VAL A 101 -9.88 -15.63 7.40
CA VAL A 101 -9.39 -14.29 7.71
C VAL A 101 -10.43 -13.63 8.58
N GLU A 102 -10.08 -13.41 9.85
CA GLU A 102 -10.97 -12.74 10.79
C GLU A 102 -11.37 -11.41 10.15
N ASP A 103 -12.65 -11.25 9.90
CA ASP A 103 -13.19 -9.99 9.49
C ASP A 103 -12.81 -8.98 10.57
N ARG A 104 -12.13 -7.90 10.20
CA ARG A 104 -11.97 -6.80 11.13
C ARG A 104 -13.37 -6.39 11.58
N PRO A 105 -13.57 -6.15 12.88
CA PRO A 105 -14.88 -5.77 13.39
C PRO A 105 -15.42 -4.62 12.55
N ASP A 106 -16.70 -4.73 12.16
CA ASP A 106 -17.44 -3.69 11.48
C ASP A 106 -17.23 -2.36 12.20
N GLY A 107 -16.72 -1.35 11.49
CA GLY A 107 -16.46 -0.03 12.05
C GLY A 107 -14.98 0.33 12.25
N ALA A 108 -14.03 -0.52 11.88
CA ALA A 108 -12.63 -0.08 11.81
C ALA A 108 -12.50 1.03 10.76
N PRO A 109 -11.92 2.21 11.10
CA PRO A 109 -11.79 3.30 10.16
C PRO A 109 -10.99 2.84 8.94
N PHE A 110 -11.48 3.19 7.74
CA PHE A 110 -10.73 2.99 6.51
C PHE A 110 -9.40 3.72 6.62
N ARG A 111 -8.34 3.06 6.18
CA ARG A 111 -7.04 3.71 6.05
C ARG A 111 -6.96 4.41 4.71
N GLU A 112 -6.28 5.53 4.69
CA GLU A 112 -6.06 6.30 3.48
C GLU A 112 -4.60 6.24 3.04
N THR A 113 -4.39 6.18 1.73
CA THR A 113 -3.07 6.39 1.12
C THR A 113 -2.81 7.87 0.89
N LEU A 114 -1.54 8.27 0.98
CA LEU A 114 -1.11 9.65 0.71
C LEU A 114 -1.30 10.00 -0.77
N GLU A 115 -1.05 9.07 -1.67
CA GLU A 115 -1.26 9.22 -3.10
C GLU A 115 -2.52 8.47 -3.54
N PRO A 116 -3.35 9.04 -4.43
CA PRO A 116 -4.56 8.37 -4.90
C PRO A 116 -4.20 7.12 -5.71
N GLN A 117 -4.87 6.01 -5.39
CA GLN A 117 -4.77 4.75 -6.09
C GLN A 117 -5.79 4.68 -7.24
N HIS A 118 -5.61 3.74 -8.18
CA HIS A 118 -6.57 3.46 -9.24
C HIS A 118 -7.23 2.10 -9.01
N CYS A 119 -8.56 2.09 -9.01
CA CYS A 119 -9.30 0.84 -8.89
C CYS A 119 -9.00 -0.10 -10.07
N TYR A 120 -8.66 -1.35 -9.77
CA TYR A 120 -8.39 -2.35 -10.81
C TYR A 120 -9.62 -2.63 -11.69
N ILE A 121 -10.83 -2.54 -11.14
CA ILE A 121 -12.09 -2.85 -11.84
C ILE A 121 -12.62 -1.61 -12.58
N CYS A 122 -13.04 -0.57 -11.85
CA CYS A 122 -13.76 0.57 -12.43
C CYS A 122 -12.84 1.75 -12.82
N LYS A 123 -11.54 1.65 -12.55
CA LYS A 123 -10.51 2.67 -12.87
C LYS A 123 -10.68 4.02 -12.16
N VAL A 124 -11.65 4.16 -11.26
CA VAL A 124 -11.82 5.39 -10.48
C VAL A 124 -10.62 5.60 -9.56
N ARG A 125 -10.26 6.84 -9.31
CA ARG A 125 -9.24 7.20 -8.31
C ARG A 125 -9.86 7.16 -6.92
N TYR A 126 -9.13 6.58 -5.97
CA TYR A 126 -9.55 6.48 -4.58
C TYR A 126 -8.34 6.58 -3.64
N ARG A 127 -8.58 6.87 -2.37
CA ARG A 127 -7.56 6.88 -1.31
C ARG A 127 -7.90 5.92 -0.19
N GLU A 128 -9.20 5.74 0.08
CA GLU A 128 -9.68 4.85 1.13
C GLU A 128 -9.41 3.39 0.76
N ILE A 129 -8.65 2.70 1.59
CA ILE A 129 -8.26 1.31 1.36
C ILE A 129 -9.20 0.39 2.16
N HIS A 130 -9.81 -0.54 1.45
CA HIS A 130 -10.63 -1.58 2.06
C HIS A 130 -9.76 -2.49 2.95
N ASN A 131 -10.30 -2.95 4.08
CA ASN A 131 -9.59 -3.82 5.03
C ASN A 131 -9.01 -5.10 4.40
N PHE A 132 -9.66 -5.63 3.37
CA PHE A 132 -9.24 -6.85 2.69
C PHE A 132 -8.54 -6.60 1.35
N TYR A 133 -9.07 -5.72 0.49
CA TYR A 133 -8.56 -5.50 -0.87
C TYR A 133 -7.66 -4.26 -0.95
N ASP A 134 -6.46 -4.44 -1.50
CA ASP A 134 -5.46 -3.39 -1.69
C ASP A 134 -5.63 -2.58 -3.00
N GLN A 135 -6.29 -3.13 -4.02
CA GLN A 135 -6.36 -2.56 -5.37
C GLN A 135 -7.78 -2.25 -5.85
N LEU A 136 -8.74 -2.23 -4.96
CA LEU A 136 -10.13 -1.93 -5.28
C LEU A 136 -10.63 -0.70 -4.52
N CYS A 137 -11.39 0.16 -5.19
CA CYS A 137 -12.09 1.24 -4.50
C CYS A 137 -13.13 0.65 -3.52
N PRO A 138 -13.58 1.40 -2.50
CA PRO A 138 -14.48 0.89 -1.48
C PRO A 138 -15.72 0.18 -2.04
N ALA A 139 -16.37 0.76 -3.05
CA ALA A 139 -17.57 0.16 -3.66
C ALA A 139 -17.29 -1.17 -4.35
N CYS A 140 -16.22 -1.24 -5.18
CA CYS A 140 -15.83 -2.49 -5.83
C CYS A 140 -15.33 -3.53 -4.83
N ALA A 141 -14.65 -3.10 -3.78
CA ALA A 141 -14.15 -3.97 -2.73
C ALA A 141 -15.30 -4.60 -1.92
N ALA A 142 -16.26 -3.80 -1.48
CA ALA A 142 -17.44 -4.28 -0.76
C ALA A 142 -18.19 -5.33 -1.58
N LEU A 143 -18.54 -5.01 -2.84
CA LEU A 143 -19.22 -5.96 -3.74
C LEU A 143 -18.45 -7.28 -3.88
N ASN A 144 -17.13 -7.23 -4.06
CA ASN A 144 -16.33 -8.45 -4.21
C ASN A 144 -16.17 -9.21 -2.89
N PHE A 145 -16.15 -8.49 -1.78
CA PHE A 145 -16.06 -9.10 -0.46
C PHE A 145 -17.34 -9.87 -0.13
N ASP A 146 -18.51 -9.28 -0.35
CA ASP A 146 -19.81 -9.94 -0.16
C ASP A 146 -19.93 -11.21 -1.02
N LYS A 147 -19.55 -11.09 -2.30
CA LYS A 147 -19.58 -12.23 -3.25
C LYS A 147 -18.58 -13.35 -2.93
N ARG A 148 -17.61 -13.09 -2.07
CA ARG A 148 -16.60 -14.08 -1.71
C ARG A 148 -17.20 -15.28 -0.98
N GLY A 149 -18.23 -15.05 -0.15
CA GLY A 149 -18.94 -16.07 0.61
C GLY A 149 -20.07 -16.77 -0.17
N GLU A 150 -20.47 -16.25 -1.34
CA GLU A 150 -21.55 -16.83 -2.13
C GLU A 150 -21.21 -18.26 -2.59
N LEU A 151 -22.12 -19.19 -2.35
CA LEU A 151 -22.04 -20.58 -2.78
C LEU A 151 -23.24 -20.91 -3.68
N ALA A 152 -23.02 -21.80 -4.66
CA ALA A 152 -24.07 -22.39 -5.47
C ALA A 152 -24.40 -23.81 -4.95
N ASP A 153 -25.60 -24.26 -5.12
CA ASP A 153 -25.91 -25.67 -4.88
C ASP A 153 -25.38 -26.51 -6.06
N MET A 154 -24.40 -27.35 -5.79
CA MET A 154 -23.78 -28.26 -6.74
C MET A 154 -23.85 -29.71 -6.26
N ALA A 155 -24.84 -30.03 -5.41
CA ALA A 155 -25.04 -31.38 -4.94
C ALA A 155 -25.31 -32.36 -6.13
N GLY A 156 -24.62 -33.48 -6.16
CA GLY A 156 -24.67 -34.45 -7.23
C GLY A 156 -23.86 -34.13 -8.49
N MET A 157 -23.25 -32.96 -8.58
CA MET A 157 -22.33 -32.62 -9.69
C MET A 157 -20.94 -33.19 -9.47
N VAL A 158 -20.34 -33.66 -10.56
CA VAL A 158 -18.92 -34.11 -10.59
C VAL A 158 -18.10 -33.12 -11.36
N VAL A 159 -17.05 -32.59 -10.71
CA VAL A 159 -16.17 -31.55 -11.27
C VAL A 159 -14.76 -32.10 -11.44
N LEU A 160 -14.19 -31.92 -12.62
CA LEU A 160 -12.78 -32.18 -12.86
C LEU A 160 -11.98 -30.88 -12.69
N LEU A 161 -11.09 -30.84 -11.71
CA LEU A 161 -10.23 -29.71 -11.41
C LEU A 161 -8.77 -30.01 -11.75
N THR A 162 -8.21 -29.34 -12.74
CA THR A 162 -6.80 -29.46 -13.10
C THR A 162 -5.94 -28.47 -12.28
N GLY A 163 -4.82 -28.95 -11.73
CA GLY A 163 -3.92 -28.10 -10.95
C GLY A 163 -4.46 -27.68 -9.59
N GLY A 164 -5.30 -28.49 -8.94
CA GLY A 164 -5.95 -28.17 -7.68
C GLY A 164 -5.08 -28.19 -6.42
N ARG A 165 -3.76 -28.47 -6.54
CA ARG A 165 -2.89 -28.66 -5.36
C ARG A 165 -2.57 -27.36 -4.62
N VAL A 166 -2.37 -26.25 -5.33
CA VAL A 166 -1.87 -24.99 -4.75
C VAL A 166 -2.58 -23.77 -5.34
N LYS A 167 -2.50 -22.64 -4.62
CA LYS A 167 -2.94 -21.32 -5.07
C LYS A 167 -4.40 -21.31 -5.56
N ILE A 168 -4.64 -20.79 -6.77
CA ILE A 168 -5.96 -20.59 -7.34
C ILE A 168 -6.73 -21.93 -7.46
N GLY A 169 -6.09 -22.97 -7.97
CA GLY A 169 -6.71 -24.28 -8.10
C GLY A 169 -7.16 -24.88 -6.77
N TYR A 170 -6.32 -24.76 -5.73
CA TYR A 170 -6.66 -25.20 -4.39
C TYR A 170 -7.89 -24.46 -3.84
N GLN A 171 -7.91 -23.12 -3.92
CA GLN A 171 -9.04 -22.31 -3.45
C GLN A 171 -10.33 -22.61 -4.23
N ALA A 172 -10.23 -22.82 -5.54
CA ALA A 172 -11.35 -23.23 -6.38
C ALA A 172 -11.88 -24.61 -5.94
N GLY A 173 -11.01 -25.56 -5.66
CA GLY A 173 -11.36 -26.89 -5.17
C GLY A 173 -12.12 -26.82 -3.85
N ILE A 174 -11.63 -26.08 -2.88
CA ILE A 174 -12.31 -25.88 -1.60
C ILE A 174 -13.69 -25.24 -1.79
N LYS A 175 -13.79 -24.23 -2.66
CA LYS A 175 -15.10 -23.58 -2.94
C LYS A 175 -16.10 -24.55 -3.58
N LEU A 176 -15.66 -25.38 -4.53
CA LEU A 176 -16.48 -26.41 -5.17
C LEU A 176 -16.98 -27.46 -4.16
N LEU A 177 -16.10 -27.92 -3.26
CA LEU A 177 -16.48 -28.84 -2.18
C LEU A 177 -17.50 -28.20 -1.23
N ARG A 178 -17.33 -26.94 -0.86
CA ARG A 178 -18.29 -26.17 -0.05
C ARG A 178 -19.65 -26.02 -0.75
N CYS A 179 -19.67 -26.02 -2.08
CA CYS A 179 -20.88 -26.04 -2.89
C CYS A 179 -21.55 -27.42 -2.95
N GLY A 180 -21.00 -28.46 -2.36
CA GLY A 180 -21.54 -29.83 -2.36
C GLY A 180 -21.14 -30.68 -3.58
N ALA A 181 -20.24 -30.22 -4.43
CA ALA A 181 -19.77 -30.98 -5.59
C ALA A 181 -18.80 -32.10 -5.20
N SER A 182 -18.82 -33.20 -5.97
CA SER A 182 -17.75 -34.20 -5.95
C SER A 182 -16.63 -33.77 -6.86
N VAL A 183 -15.39 -33.59 -6.31
CA VAL A 183 -14.28 -33.00 -7.05
C VAL A 183 -13.20 -34.04 -7.33
N MET A 184 -12.88 -34.25 -8.61
CA MET A 184 -11.71 -34.99 -9.05
C MET A 184 -10.57 -34.00 -9.32
N VAL A 185 -9.44 -34.18 -8.65
CA VAL A 185 -8.30 -33.28 -8.75
C VAL A 185 -7.15 -33.97 -9.49
N THR A 186 -6.61 -33.31 -10.52
CA THR A 186 -5.37 -33.76 -11.16
C THR A 186 -4.20 -32.90 -10.75
N SER A 187 -3.03 -33.54 -10.55
CA SER A 187 -1.79 -32.86 -10.22
C SER A 187 -0.61 -33.56 -10.94
N ARG A 188 0.39 -32.78 -11.34
CA ARG A 188 1.66 -33.33 -11.86
C ARG A 188 2.53 -33.94 -10.77
N PHE A 189 2.22 -33.65 -9.52
CA PHE A 189 2.95 -34.12 -8.34
C PHE A 189 1.95 -34.90 -7.47
N PRO A 190 1.80 -36.21 -7.67
CA PRO A 190 1.04 -37.03 -6.73
C PRO A 190 1.66 -36.92 -5.35
N ALA A 191 0.82 -37.00 -4.33
CA ALA A 191 1.28 -36.99 -2.93
C ALA A 191 2.00 -38.29 -2.63
#